data_b971f354c6857af7ddc0f744ac0c5d30
#
_entry.id   b971f354c6857af7ddc0f744ac0c5d30
#
_cell.length_a   1.000
_cell.length_b   1.000
_cell.length_c   1.000
_cell.angle_alpha   90.00
_cell.angle_beta   90.00
_cell.angle_gamma   90.00
#
_symmetry.space_group_name_H-M   'P 1'
#
loop_
_entity.id
_entity.type
_entity.pdbx_description
1 polymer ?
#
loop_
_entity_poly.entity_id
_entity_poly.type
_entity_poly.pdbx_seq_one_letter_code
_entity_poly.pdbx_strand_id
1 'polypeptide(L)'
;MALATYPDLVNAVAGWLHRDDLASSVPDFIALAEARLNRDVRVRQQMTTATLVTVAATQAVALPADWLQFHRVRLSSPDRPLTMLPGPDFEAMYRVSDTGAPRNYTVEGSSLLLGPVPDSAYSIEAAYYAKLPTLT
;
A
#
# COMPACT_ATOMS: atom_id res chain seq x y z
N MET A 1 -31.53 -13.38 -5.30
CA MET A 1 -31.20 -12.48 -4.18
C MET A 1 -30.12 -11.51 -4.67
N ALA A 2 -30.38 -10.24 -4.63
CA ALA A 2 -29.37 -9.26 -4.98
C ALA A 2 -28.49 -8.95 -3.76
N LEU A 3 -27.17 -9.04 -3.89
CA LEU A 3 -26.21 -8.64 -2.87
C LEU A 3 -25.78 -7.19 -3.15
N ALA A 4 -26.72 -6.26 -2.95
CA ALA A 4 -26.49 -4.85 -3.30
C ALA A 4 -25.94 -4.02 -2.12
N THR A 5 -26.19 -4.46 -0.90
CA THR A 5 -25.81 -3.76 0.32
C THR A 5 -25.10 -4.69 1.30
N TYR A 6 -24.37 -4.08 2.25
CA TYR A 6 -23.72 -4.84 3.33
C TYR A 6 -24.71 -5.67 4.16
N PRO A 7 -25.88 -5.14 4.59
CA PRO A 7 -26.89 -5.97 5.25
C PRO A 7 -27.37 -7.15 4.43
N ASP A 8 -27.52 -7.01 3.10
CA ASP A 8 -27.88 -8.14 2.23
C ASP A 8 -26.82 -9.24 2.27
N LEU A 9 -25.55 -8.86 2.28
CA LEU A 9 -24.43 -9.81 2.40
C LEU A 9 -24.46 -10.52 3.75
N VAL A 10 -24.64 -9.80 4.85
CA VAL A 10 -24.72 -10.38 6.20
C VAL A 10 -25.87 -11.38 6.28
N ASN A 11 -27.05 -11.02 5.78
CA ASN A 11 -28.22 -11.89 5.79
C ASN A 11 -28.03 -13.13 4.88
N ALA A 12 -27.39 -12.96 3.73
CA ALA A 12 -27.10 -14.08 2.84
C ALA A 12 -26.13 -15.07 3.47
N VAL A 13 -25.07 -14.61 4.12
CA VAL A 13 -24.10 -15.46 4.82
C VAL A 13 -24.78 -16.20 5.98
N ALA A 14 -25.59 -15.52 6.78
CA ALA A 14 -26.34 -16.13 7.87
C ALA A 14 -27.29 -17.21 7.35
N GLY A 15 -27.98 -16.93 6.24
CA GLY A 15 -28.86 -17.91 5.58
C GLY A 15 -28.13 -19.13 5.06
N TRP A 16 -26.94 -18.98 4.50
CA TRP A 16 -26.12 -20.13 4.02
C TRP A 16 -25.54 -20.97 5.14
N LEU A 17 -25.25 -20.36 6.30
CA LEU A 17 -24.79 -21.11 7.48
C LEU A 17 -25.86 -21.98 8.12
N HIS A 18 -27.13 -21.67 7.93
CA HIS A 18 -28.27 -22.33 8.60
C HIS A 18 -28.09 -22.45 10.12
N ARG A 19 -27.47 -21.42 10.73
CA ARG A 19 -27.18 -21.39 12.17
C ARG A 19 -27.45 -19.99 12.72
N ASP A 20 -28.47 -19.92 13.56
CA ASP A 20 -28.87 -18.65 14.17
C ASP A 20 -27.92 -18.19 15.29
N ASP A 21 -27.22 -19.15 15.92
CA ASP A 21 -26.25 -18.87 16.97
C ASP A 21 -24.98 -18.15 16.50
N LEU A 22 -24.71 -18.18 15.19
CA LEU A 22 -23.55 -17.53 14.59
C LEU A 22 -23.86 -16.18 13.91
N ALA A 23 -25.11 -15.75 13.92
CA ALA A 23 -25.53 -14.53 13.23
C ALA A 23 -24.75 -13.28 13.71
N SER A 24 -24.42 -13.20 14.99
CA SER A 24 -23.61 -12.10 15.56
C SER A 24 -22.14 -12.13 15.13
N SER A 25 -21.64 -13.28 14.67
CA SER A 25 -20.24 -13.46 14.23
C SER A 25 -20.06 -13.28 12.72
N VAL A 26 -21.14 -13.13 11.96
CA VAL A 26 -21.07 -12.94 10.51
C VAL A 26 -20.23 -11.72 10.11
N PRO A 27 -20.33 -10.54 10.76
CA PRO A 27 -19.48 -9.41 10.46
C PRO A 27 -17.97 -9.72 10.62
N ASP A 28 -17.60 -10.52 11.63
CA ASP A 28 -16.22 -10.93 11.86
C ASP A 28 -15.71 -11.83 10.72
N PHE A 29 -16.55 -12.75 10.23
CA PHE A 29 -16.20 -13.58 9.08
C PHE A 29 -16.01 -12.77 7.81
N ILE A 30 -16.83 -11.75 7.58
CA ILE A 30 -16.68 -10.83 6.45
C ILE A 30 -15.37 -10.04 6.58
N ALA A 31 -15.06 -9.51 7.75
CA ALA A 31 -13.83 -8.79 8.00
C ALA A 31 -12.57 -9.66 7.76
N LEU A 32 -12.60 -10.93 8.17
CA LEU A 32 -11.52 -11.88 7.89
C LEU A 32 -11.37 -12.16 6.40
N ALA A 33 -12.48 -12.27 5.67
CA ALA A 33 -12.46 -12.45 4.22
C ALA A 33 -11.88 -11.21 3.51
N GLU A 34 -12.25 -10.00 3.93
CA GLU A 34 -11.70 -8.75 3.40
C GLU A 34 -10.20 -8.66 3.64
N ALA A 35 -9.74 -9.00 4.85
CA ALA A 35 -8.31 -9.02 5.18
C ALA A 35 -7.54 -10.00 4.28
N ARG A 36 -8.11 -11.18 4.01
CA ARG A 36 -7.52 -12.16 3.09
C ARG A 36 -7.48 -11.65 1.64
N LEU A 37 -8.57 -11.06 1.16
CA LEU A 37 -8.62 -10.47 -0.18
C LEU A 37 -7.56 -9.37 -0.36
N ASN A 38 -7.42 -8.49 0.62
CA ASN A 38 -6.40 -7.44 0.57
C ASN A 38 -4.96 -7.99 0.60
N ARG A 39 -4.74 -9.15 1.19
CA ARG A 39 -3.44 -9.81 1.22
C ARG A 39 -3.12 -10.55 -0.09
N ASP A 40 -4.08 -11.32 -0.61
CA ASP A 40 -3.83 -12.30 -1.65
C ASP A 40 -4.14 -11.76 -3.06
N VAL A 41 -5.02 -10.77 -3.19
CA VAL A 41 -5.53 -10.29 -4.47
C VAL A 41 -4.94 -8.92 -4.82
N ARG A 42 -4.53 -8.78 -6.08
CA ARG A 42 -4.11 -7.51 -6.69
C ARG A 42 -4.89 -7.34 -7.99
N VAL A 43 -5.89 -6.47 -7.95
CA VAL A 43 -6.74 -6.19 -9.11
C VAL A 43 -6.56 -4.74 -9.57
N ARG A 44 -6.87 -4.50 -10.82
CA ARG A 44 -6.74 -3.17 -11.42
C ARG A 44 -7.54 -2.09 -10.68
N GLN A 45 -8.67 -2.45 -10.10
CA GLN A 45 -9.52 -1.53 -9.33
C GLN A 45 -8.86 -1.04 -8.03
N GLN A 46 -7.85 -1.75 -7.53
CA GLN A 46 -7.07 -1.33 -6.37
C GLN A 46 -5.96 -0.35 -6.74
N MET A 47 -5.68 -0.17 -8.03
CA MET A 47 -4.58 0.69 -8.46
C MET A 47 -4.95 2.15 -8.32
N THR A 48 -4.13 2.89 -7.59
CA THR A 48 -4.26 4.33 -7.39
C THR A 48 -2.90 5.02 -7.46
N THR A 49 -2.91 6.32 -7.55
CA THR A 49 -1.68 7.13 -7.58
C THR A 49 -1.66 8.12 -6.42
N ALA A 50 -0.49 8.36 -5.88
CA ALA A 50 -0.27 9.39 -4.88
C ALA A 50 1.01 10.15 -5.19
N THR A 51 1.06 11.41 -4.80
CA THR A 51 2.27 12.21 -4.83
C THR A 51 2.85 12.27 -3.43
N LEU A 52 4.08 11.79 -3.29
CA LEU A 52 4.85 11.86 -2.06
C LEU A 52 5.91 12.96 -2.22
N VAL A 53 6.20 13.66 -1.15
CA VAL A 53 7.22 14.71 -1.15
C VAL A 53 8.33 14.34 -0.18
N THR A 54 9.56 14.43 -0.65
CA THR A 54 10.73 14.19 0.20
C THR A 54 11.05 15.41 1.05
N VAL A 55 11.75 15.18 2.12
CA VAL A 55 12.33 16.24 2.96
C VAL A 55 13.84 16.13 2.89
N ALA A 56 14.52 17.27 2.69
CA ALA A 56 15.98 17.32 2.63
C ALA A 56 16.61 16.66 3.88
N ALA A 57 17.67 15.91 3.67
CA ALA A 57 18.40 15.16 4.71
C ALA A 57 17.56 14.08 5.43
N THR A 58 16.39 13.74 4.91
CA THR A 58 15.53 12.69 5.48
C THR A 58 15.38 11.56 4.46
N GLN A 59 15.86 10.38 4.80
CA GLN A 59 15.81 9.20 3.93
C GLN A 59 14.41 8.61 3.79
N ALA A 60 13.64 8.63 4.86
CA ALA A 60 12.34 7.99 4.96
C ALA A 60 11.20 8.91 4.54
N VAL A 61 10.27 8.38 3.75
CA VAL A 61 9.00 9.02 3.40
C VAL A 61 7.87 8.10 3.84
N ALA A 62 6.87 8.63 4.54
CA ALA A 62 5.74 7.85 5.00
C ALA A 62 4.92 7.29 3.82
N LEU A 63 4.56 6.02 3.91
CA LEU A 63 3.67 5.37 2.95
C LEU A 63 2.22 5.82 3.18
N PRO A 64 1.38 5.87 2.12
CA PRO A 64 -0.05 6.02 2.28
C PRO A 64 -0.63 4.94 3.21
N ALA A 65 -1.63 5.29 4.01
CA ALA A 65 -2.22 4.38 5.00
C ALA A 65 -2.89 3.14 4.35
N ASP A 66 -3.34 3.28 3.13
CA ASP A 66 -3.98 2.23 2.34
C ASP A 66 -3.02 1.47 1.42
N TRP A 67 -1.72 1.73 1.51
CA TRP A 67 -0.70 1.11 0.67
C TRP A 67 -0.61 -0.41 0.92
N LEU A 68 -0.52 -1.18 -0.17
CA LEU A 68 -0.25 -2.62 -0.15
C LEU A 68 1.05 -2.97 -0.88
N GLN A 69 1.22 -2.44 -2.08
CA GLN A 69 2.36 -2.75 -2.93
C GLN A 69 2.54 -1.69 -4.00
N PHE A 70 3.77 -1.27 -4.25
CA PHE A 70 4.05 -0.39 -5.37
C PHE A 70 3.96 -1.13 -6.71
N HIS A 71 3.36 -0.46 -7.67
CA HIS A 71 3.39 -0.84 -9.08
C HIS A 71 4.49 -0.06 -9.81
N ARG A 72 4.57 1.23 -9.57
CA ARG A 72 5.56 2.12 -10.19
C ARG A 72 5.85 3.29 -9.26
N VAL A 73 7.13 3.62 -9.14
CA VAL A 73 7.59 4.80 -8.42
C VAL A 73 8.51 5.58 -9.32
N ARG A 74 8.27 6.87 -9.49
CA ARG A 74 9.10 7.75 -10.29
C ARG A 74 9.30 9.11 -9.64
N LEU A 75 10.44 9.69 -9.90
CA LEU A 75 10.72 11.07 -9.52
C LEU A 75 10.15 12.01 -10.60
N SER A 76 9.50 13.11 -10.19
CA SER A 76 8.89 14.03 -11.15
C SER A 76 9.88 15.01 -11.74
N SER A 77 10.88 15.43 -10.97
CA SER A 77 11.93 16.34 -11.43
C SER A 77 13.25 16.08 -10.69
N PRO A 78 14.31 15.60 -11.36
CA PRO A 78 14.34 15.18 -12.76
C PRO A 78 13.44 13.97 -13.02
N ASP A 79 12.77 13.95 -14.17
CA ASP A 79 11.85 12.86 -14.51
C ASP A 79 12.60 11.55 -14.76
N ARG A 80 12.49 10.63 -13.81
CA ARG A 80 13.10 9.30 -13.94
C ARG A 80 12.38 8.26 -13.06
N PRO A 81 12.33 7.00 -13.50
CA PRO A 81 11.85 5.92 -12.66
C PRO A 81 12.82 5.66 -11.50
N LEU A 82 12.28 5.29 -10.36
CA LEU A 82 13.03 4.76 -9.23
C LEU A 82 12.97 3.24 -9.27
N THR A 83 14.10 2.60 -9.03
CA THR A 83 14.21 1.13 -9.03
C THR A 83 14.20 0.61 -7.60
N MET A 84 13.36 -0.39 -7.34
CA MET A 84 13.34 -1.07 -6.06
C MET A 84 14.59 -1.92 -5.87
N LEU A 85 15.20 -1.83 -4.70
CA LEU A 85 16.27 -2.71 -4.27
C LEU A 85 15.82 -3.47 -3.01
N PRO A 86 16.17 -4.75 -2.89
CA PRO A 86 16.02 -5.48 -1.63
C PRO A 86 16.77 -4.78 -0.49
N GLY A 87 16.28 -4.87 0.74
CA GLY A 87 16.87 -4.18 1.88
C GLY A 87 18.40 -4.35 2.03
N PRO A 88 18.94 -5.59 2.00
CA PRO A 88 20.39 -5.80 2.10
C PRO A 88 21.20 -5.15 0.97
N ASP A 89 20.69 -5.19 -0.26
CA ASP A 89 21.36 -4.57 -1.43
C ASP A 89 21.32 -3.05 -1.33
N PHE A 90 20.19 -2.52 -0.85
CA PHE A 90 20.02 -1.09 -0.62
C PHE A 90 21.01 -0.57 0.44
N GLU A 91 21.15 -1.26 1.57
CA GLU A 91 22.12 -0.91 2.62
C GLU A 91 23.57 -1.02 2.14
N ALA A 92 23.87 -2.00 1.30
CA ALA A 92 25.20 -2.16 0.72
C ALA A 92 25.55 -1.05 -0.26
N MET A 93 24.58 -0.51 -1.01
CA MET A 93 24.79 0.49 -2.03
C MET A 93 24.78 1.93 -1.48
N TYR A 94 23.95 2.21 -0.49
CA TYR A 94 23.75 3.56 0.03
C TYR A 94 24.05 3.64 1.52
N ARG A 95 24.85 4.65 1.86
CA ARG A 95 25.11 5.03 3.26
C ARG A 95 24.26 6.25 3.61
N VAL A 96 24.00 6.45 4.90
CA VAL A 96 23.24 7.61 5.39
C VAL A 96 23.91 8.94 5.04
N SER A 97 25.23 8.94 4.80
CA SER A 97 25.99 10.11 4.37
C SER A 97 25.85 10.43 2.87
N ASP A 98 25.32 9.50 2.06
CA ASP A 98 25.20 9.69 0.62
C ASP A 98 23.95 10.52 0.34
N THR A 99 24.12 11.73 -0.14
CA THR A 99 23.03 12.67 -0.44
C THR A 99 22.95 12.98 -1.92
N GLY A 100 21.76 13.26 -2.40
CA GLY A 100 21.49 13.62 -3.79
C GLY A 100 20.05 13.33 -4.21
N ALA A 101 19.79 13.48 -5.49
CA ALA A 101 18.49 13.12 -6.04
C ALA A 101 18.29 11.59 -5.99
N PRO A 102 17.17 11.10 -5.43
CA PRO A 102 16.92 9.67 -5.31
C PRO A 102 16.96 8.91 -6.63
N ARG A 103 17.50 7.70 -6.62
CA ARG A 103 17.59 6.78 -7.76
C ARG A 103 16.95 5.43 -7.48
N ASN A 104 17.09 4.96 -6.28
CA ASN A 104 16.56 3.67 -5.82
C ASN A 104 15.69 3.87 -4.58
N TYR A 105 14.87 2.89 -4.31
CA TYR A 105 14.08 2.86 -3.10
C TYR A 105 13.98 1.44 -2.56
N THR A 106 13.69 1.35 -1.28
CA THR A 106 13.24 0.13 -0.63
C THR A 106 12.08 0.45 0.31
N VAL A 107 11.36 -0.55 0.73
CA VAL A 107 10.24 -0.40 1.67
C VAL A 107 10.60 -1.10 2.96
N GLU A 108 10.52 -0.38 4.05
CA GLU A 108 10.78 -0.92 5.38
C GLU A 108 9.67 -0.46 6.34
N GLY A 109 8.91 -1.43 6.87
CA GLY A 109 7.77 -1.15 7.72
C GLY A 109 6.72 -0.29 7.01
N SER A 110 6.45 0.89 7.53
CA SER A 110 5.50 1.85 6.97
C SER A 110 6.18 3.01 6.22
N SER A 111 7.44 2.85 5.87
CA SER A 111 8.25 3.90 5.24
C SER A 111 8.84 3.45 3.91
N LEU A 112 8.91 4.39 2.99
CA LEU A 112 9.69 4.30 1.76
C LEU A 112 11.07 4.90 2.05
N LEU A 113 12.12 4.10 1.93
CA LEU A 113 13.50 4.56 2.07
C LEU A 113 14.06 4.90 0.69
N LEU A 114 14.72 6.03 0.57
CA LEU A 114 15.27 6.55 -0.69
C LEU A 114 16.80 6.52 -0.66
N GLY A 115 17.37 6.15 -1.76
CA GLY A 115 18.81 6.16 -1.96
C GLY A 115 19.21 6.87 -3.26
N PRO A 116 20.15 7.83 -3.19
CA PRO A 116 20.73 8.44 -1.99
C PRO A 116 19.73 9.25 -1.17
N VAL A 117 20.11 9.66 0.04
CA VAL A 117 19.29 10.53 0.89
C VAL A 117 18.95 11.81 0.15
N PRO A 118 17.69 12.23 0.07
CA PRO A 118 17.31 13.44 -0.65
C PRO A 118 18.05 14.68 -0.13
N ASP A 119 18.63 15.46 -1.03
CA ASP A 119 19.28 16.73 -0.71
C ASP A 119 18.33 17.93 -0.76
N SER A 120 17.12 17.71 -1.25
CA SER A 120 16.06 18.72 -1.34
C SER A 120 14.67 18.07 -1.36
N ALA A 121 13.64 18.89 -1.44
CA ALA A 121 12.27 18.40 -1.62
C ALA A 121 12.05 17.98 -3.08
N TYR A 122 11.78 16.70 -3.28
CA TYR A 122 11.41 16.12 -4.58
C TYR A 122 9.99 15.61 -4.54
N SER A 123 9.27 15.76 -5.64
CA SER A 123 7.97 15.12 -5.81
C SER A 123 8.15 13.73 -6.40
N ILE A 124 7.57 12.74 -5.74
CA ILE A 124 7.57 11.34 -6.16
C ILE A 124 6.15 10.97 -6.55
N GLU A 125 5.97 10.53 -7.78
CA GLU A 125 4.72 9.96 -8.25
C GLU A 125 4.76 8.46 -8.03
N ALA A 126 3.87 7.96 -7.19
CA ALA A 126 3.75 6.55 -6.87
C ALA A 126 2.41 5.99 -7.33
N ALA A 127 2.45 4.99 -8.19
CA ALA A 127 1.31 4.14 -8.50
C ALA A 127 1.41 2.87 -7.65
N TYR A 128 0.36 2.55 -6.91
CA TYR A 128 0.36 1.43 -5.98
C TYR A 128 -1.00 0.77 -5.90
N TYR A 129 -1.00 -0.44 -5.37
CA TYR A 129 -2.23 -1.14 -5.02
C TYR A 129 -2.66 -0.70 -3.62
N ALA A 130 -3.87 -0.16 -3.52
CA ALA A 130 -4.46 0.27 -2.26
C ALA A 130 -5.34 -0.81 -1.66
N LYS A 131 -5.49 -0.80 -0.35
CA LYS A 131 -6.50 -1.62 0.31
C LYS A 131 -7.89 -1.28 -0.23
N LEU A 132 -8.69 -2.30 -0.45
CA LEU A 132 -10.12 -2.09 -0.72
C LEU A 132 -10.77 -1.42 0.49
N PRO A 133 -11.70 -0.47 0.27
CA PRO A 133 -12.45 0.10 1.37
C PRO A 133 -13.25 -1.00 2.09
N THR A 134 -13.37 -0.87 3.40
CA THR A 134 -14.20 -1.78 4.20
C THR A 134 -15.66 -1.69 3.79
N LEU A 135 -16.30 -2.83 3.69
CA LEU A 135 -17.74 -2.90 3.45
C LEU A 135 -18.50 -2.39 4.68
N THR A 136 -19.46 -1.55 4.45
CA THR A 136 -20.31 -0.95 5.50
C THR A 136 -21.76 -0.94 5.05
#